data_a75fc1b401e725ff36cb2dda63fe31fc
#
_entry.id   a75fc1b401e725ff36cb2dda63fe31fc
#
_cell.length_a   1.000
_cell.length_b   1.000
_cell.length_c   1.000
_cell.angle_alpha   90.00
_cell.angle_beta   90.00
_cell.angle_gamma   90.00
#
_symmetry.space_group_name_H-M   'P 1'
#
loop_
_entity.id
_entity.type
_entity.pdbx_description
1 polymer ?
#
loop_
_entity_poly.entity_id
_entity_poly.type
_entity_poly.pdbx_seq_one_letter_code
_entity_poly.pdbx_strand_id
1 'polypeptide(L)'
;LEANEAYEAAIRRDMNYLEGEKQAWVYCMEEVKEEMHYLRIFSNVLFGVFIVLMALILVLQGVKNVDTKLMFTLLVSAAAIGGFFLYFRQQRDIDQLKRCEANINGAIILLNKIKFKYVNTKNAVDYACEKYHVHNSKELTYIWEQYQDAVREKEKYLQTNEELDYYNSRLVRRLKDYQLYDAKVWTGNPEAIYNDKEMVEVQHNLIARRQKLRERIEYNTKNILNMRKEVEEIAASQK
;
A
#
# COMPACT_ATOMS: atom_id res chain seq x y z
N LEU A 1 4.04 2.45 7.58
CA LEU A 1 3.36 2.04 6.36
C LEU A 1 3.43 3.16 5.32
N GLU A 2 2.99 4.38 5.63
CA GLU A 2 2.96 5.54 4.72
C GLU A 2 4.32 5.81 4.03
N ALA A 3 5.43 5.81 4.78
CA ALA A 3 6.76 6.00 4.22
C ALA A 3 7.13 4.91 3.20
N ASN A 4 6.72 3.66 3.44
CA ASN A 4 6.98 2.55 2.53
C ASN A 4 6.11 2.64 1.27
N GLU A 5 4.85 3.04 1.38
CA GLU A 5 3.96 3.30 0.22
C GLU A 5 4.49 4.45 -0.65
N ALA A 6 4.93 5.55 -0.03
CA ALA A 6 5.54 6.67 -0.74
C ALA A 6 6.85 6.25 -1.45
N TYR A 7 7.65 5.41 -0.80
CA TYR A 7 8.88 4.87 -1.38
C TYR A 7 8.60 3.90 -2.52
N GLU A 8 7.58 3.02 -2.39
CA GLU A 8 7.12 2.15 -3.49
C GLU A 8 6.71 2.97 -4.72
N ALA A 9 5.93 4.04 -4.52
CA ALA A 9 5.50 4.91 -5.60
C ALA A 9 6.68 5.64 -6.27
N ALA A 10 7.70 6.03 -5.51
CA ALA A 10 8.93 6.62 -6.04
C ALA A 10 9.71 5.61 -6.89
N ILE A 11 9.93 4.40 -6.37
CA ILE A 11 10.62 3.31 -7.10
C ILE A 11 9.90 2.97 -8.40
N ARG A 12 8.56 2.93 -8.40
CA ARG A 12 7.76 2.67 -9.61
C ARG A 12 7.96 3.75 -10.66
N ARG A 13 8.06 5.02 -10.28
CA ARG A 13 8.37 6.12 -11.19
C ARG A 13 9.76 6.00 -11.80
N ASP A 14 10.76 5.70 -10.97
CA ASP A 14 12.14 5.50 -11.41
C ASP A 14 12.24 4.32 -12.38
N MET A 15 11.50 3.24 -12.12
CA MET A 15 11.45 2.07 -12.98
C MET A 15 10.86 2.40 -14.36
N ASN A 16 9.73 3.13 -14.40
CA ASN A 16 9.12 3.58 -15.65
C ASN A 16 10.03 4.53 -16.43
N TYR A 17 10.74 5.43 -15.75
CA TYR A 17 11.70 6.32 -16.37
C TYR A 17 12.86 5.54 -17.04
N LEU A 18 13.44 4.57 -16.33
CA LEU A 18 14.53 3.75 -16.88
C LEU A 18 14.07 2.80 -17.98
N GLU A 19 12.83 2.31 -17.95
CA GLU A 19 12.24 1.56 -19.07
C GLU A 19 12.10 2.43 -20.31
N GLY A 20 11.66 3.68 -20.13
CA GLY A 20 11.59 4.67 -21.22
C GLY A 20 12.96 5.00 -21.78
N GLU A 21 13.96 5.23 -20.92
CA GLU A 21 15.36 5.49 -21.33
C GLU A 21 15.95 4.29 -22.09
N LYS A 22 15.78 3.07 -21.57
CA LYS A 22 16.19 1.86 -22.28
C LYS A 22 15.55 1.77 -23.66
N GLN A 23 14.26 2.05 -23.78
CA GLN A 23 13.54 1.99 -25.04
C GLN A 23 14.07 3.02 -26.02
N ALA A 24 14.38 4.24 -25.56
CA ALA A 24 14.98 5.27 -26.40
C ALA A 24 16.35 4.83 -26.96
N TRP A 25 17.19 4.18 -26.14
CA TRP A 25 18.47 3.63 -26.60
C TRP A 25 18.29 2.45 -27.58
N VAL A 26 17.24 1.64 -27.41
CA VAL A 26 16.93 0.57 -28.39
C VAL A 26 16.53 1.16 -29.72
N TYR A 27 15.69 2.20 -29.77
CA TYR A 27 15.35 2.89 -31.02
C TYR A 27 16.58 3.53 -31.68
N CYS A 28 17.44 4.20 -30.89
CA CYS A 28 18.70 4.75 -31.41
C CYS A 28 19.58 3.64 -32.02
N MET A 29 19.66 2.47 -31.38
CA MET A 29 20.42 1.34 -31.91
C MET A 29 19.85 0.81 -33.23
N GLU A 30 18.53 0.72 -33.36
CA GLU A 30 17.85 0.29 -34.57
C GLU A 30 18.08 1.29 -35.71
N GLU A 31 17.94 2.60 -35.44
CA GLU A 31 18.21 3.67 -36.41
C GLU A 31 19.65 3.60 -36.93
N VAL A 32 20.64 3.48 -36.07
CA VAL A 32 22.06 3.34 -36.45
C VAL A 32 22.26 2.06 -37.27
N LYS A 33 21.62 0.95 -36.96
CA LYS A 33 21.71 -0.29 -37.75
C LYS A 33 21.14 -0.12 -39.15
N GLU A 34 20.01 0.57 -39.28
CA GLU A 34 19.41 0.89 -40.60
C GLU A 34 20.35 1.81 -41.39
N GLU A 35 20.90 2.88 -40.81
CA GLU A 35 21.88 3.74 -41.46
C GLU A 35 23.10 2.95 -41.95
N MET A 36 23.65 2.07 -41.12
CA MET A 36 24.75 1.20 -41.51
C MET A 36 24.40 0.26 -42.67
N HIS A 37 23.14 -0.24 -42.71
CA HIS A 37 22.69 -1.09 -43.80
C HIS A 37 22.62 -0.30 -45.12
N TYR A 38 22.04 0.91 -45.10
CA TYR A 38 22.02 1.79 -46.27
C TYR A 38 23.39 2.20 -46.72
N LEU A 39 24.30 2.53 -45.80
CA LEU A 39 25.71 2.84 -46.14
C LEU A 39 26.41 1.65 -46.81
N ARG A 40 26.18 0.43 -46.37
CA ARG A 40 26.75 -0.78 -46.97
C ARG A 40 26.22 -0.98 -48.40
N ILE A 41 24.91 -0.83 -48.60
CA ILE A 41 24.34 -0.91 -49.98
C ILE A 41 24.92 0.17 -50.83
N PHE A 42 24.96 1.42 -50.39
CA PHE A 42 25.53 2.55 -51.13
C PHE A 42 27.01 2.33 -51.47
N SER A 43 27.80 1.83 -50.52
CA SER A 43 29.22 1.48 -50.76
C SER A 43 29.37 0.40 -51.84
N ASN A 44 28.54 -0.64 -51.81
CA ASN A 44 28.58 -1.72 -52.81
C ASN A 44 28.19 -1.21 -54.20
N VAL A 45 27.17 -0.33 -54.31
CA VAL A 45 26.78 0.28 -55.57
C VAL A 45 27.89 1.20 -56.10
N LEU A 46 28.48 2.04 -55.26
CA LEU A 46 29.58 2.93 -55.61
C LEU A 46 30.79 2.14 -56.13
N PHE A 47 31.14 1.03 -55.47
CA PHE A 47 32.20 0.14 -55.87
C PHE A 47 31.90 -0.53 -57.23
N GLY A 48 30.66 -0.96 -57.46
CA GLY A 48 30.24 -1.49 -58.77
C GLY A 48 30.38 -0.48 -59.88
N VAL A 49 29.93 0.77 -59.65
CA VAL A 49 30.07 1.87 -60.64
C VAL A 49 31.57 2.17 -60.91
N PHE A 50 32.40 2.16 -59.88
CA PHE A 50 33.85 2.34 -60.03
C PHE A 50 34.47 1.28 -60.94
N ILE A 51 34.10 -0.01 -60.76
CA ILE A 51 34.59 -1.12 -61.61
C ILE A 51 34.17 -0.93 -63.05
N VAL A 52 32.88 -0.54 -63.30
CA VAL A 52 32.39 -0.31 -64.65
C VAL A 52 33.12 0.85 -65.32
N LEU A 53 33.33 1.97 -64.64
CA LEU A 53 34.10 3.10 -65.17
C LEU A 53 35.56 2.74 -65.44
N MET A 54 36.20 1.95 -64.58
CA MET A 54 37.57 1.45 -64.86
C MET A 54 37.62 0.58 -66.09
N ALA A 55 36.66 -0.35 -66.24
CA ALA A 55 36.58 -1.19 -67.45
C ALA A 55 36.40 -0.38 -68.73
N LEU A 56 35.55 0.67 -68.66
CA LEU A 56 35.28 1.55 -69.78
C LEU A 56 36.53 2.35 -70.20
N ILE A 57 37.34 2.87 -69.25
CA ILE A 57 38.59 3.54 -69.49
C ILE A 57 39.60 2.62 -70.19
N LEU A 58 39.70 1.35 -69.70
CA LEU A 58 40.61 0.36 -70.32
C LEU A 58 40.23 0.01 -71.77
N VAL A 59 38.91 -0.11 -72.02
CA VAL A 59 38.41 -0.34 -73.43
C VAL A 59 38.74 0.84 -74.34
N LEU A 60 38.53 2.09 -73.85
CA LEU A 60 38.85 3.29 -74.62
C LEU A 60 40.32 3.42 -74.93
N GLN A 61 41.18 3.04 -74.02
CA GLN A 61 42.64 3.03 -74.19
C GLN A 61 43.05 1.99 -75.27
N GLY A 62 42.45 0.78 -75.26
CA GLY A 62 42.81 -0.28 -76.20
C GLY A 62 42.26 -0.05 -77.62
N VAL A 63 41.14 0.62 -77.81
CA VAL A 63 40.47 0.77 -79.12
C VAL A 63 40.85 2.07 -79.82
N LYS A 64 41.02 3.19 -79.08
CA LYS A 64 41.18 4.54 -79.70
C LYS A 64 42.54 5.18 -79.50
N ASN A 65 43.57 4.54 -78.87
CA ASN A 65 44.87 5.08 -78.51
C ASN A 65 44.83 6.51 -77.89
N VAL A 66 43.79 6.81 -77.12
CA VAL A 66 43.58 8.10 -76.44
C VAL A 66 44.43 8.10 -75.15
N ASP A 67 45.08 9.21 -74.87
CA ASP A 67 45.90 9.36 -73.63
C ASP A 67 44.95 9.53 -72.42
N THR A 68 44.57 8.40 -71.76
CA THR A 68 43.63 8.31 -70.68
C THR A 68 44.26 8.47 -69.30
N LYS A 69 45.58 8.78 -69.19
CA LYS A 69 46.35 8.86 -67.96
C LYS A 69 45.73 9.84 -66.96
N LEU A 70 45.36 11.03 -67.41
CA LEU A 70 44.70 12.05 -66.57
C LEU A 70 43.35 11.59 -66.03
N MET A 71 42.49 10.95 -66.86
CA MET A 71 41.19 10.44 -66.44
C MET A 71 41.32 9.30 -65.42
N PHE A 72 42.32 8.42 -65.58
CA PHE A 72 42.61 7.34 -64.67
C PHE A 72 43.05 7.86 -63.30
N THR A 73 44.01 8.79 -63.23
CA THR A 73 44.51 9.38 -62.00
C THR A 73 43.40 10.13 -61.25
N LEU A 74 42.54 10.84 -61.96
CA LEU A 74 41.42 11.58 -61.39
C LEU A 74 40.35 10.63 -60.83
N LEU A 75 40.03 9.54 -61.48
CA LEU A 75 39.10 8.52 -61.04
C LEU A 75 39.62 7.81 -59.81
N VAL A 76 40.88 7.41 -59.76
CA VAL A 76 41.52 6.76 -58.58
C VAL A 76 41.54 7.70 -57.40
N SER A 77 41.91 8.99 -57.59
CA SER A 77 41.90 9.97 -56.51
C SER A 77 40.51 10.23 -55.95
N ALA A 78 39.50 10.33 -56.80
CA ALA A 78 38.10 10.48 -56.40
C ALA A 78 37.61 9.25 -55.60
N ALA A 79 37.97 8.04 -56.04
CA ALA A 79 37.65 6.80 -55.34
C ALA A 79 38.34 6.71 -53.95
N ALA A 80 39.58 7.15 -53.85
CA ALA A 80 40.33 7.17 -52.59
C ALA A 80 39.67 8.14 -51.59
N ILE A 81 39.28 9.34 -52.03
CA ILE A 81 38.59 10.33 -51.15
C ILE A 81 37.22 9.80 -50.72
N GLY A 82 36.42 9.24 -51.64
CA GLY A 82 35.12 8.67 -51.35
C GLY A 82 35.24 7.49 -50.40
N GLY A 83 36.15 6.56 -50.63
CA GLY A 83 36.41 5.44 -49.74
C GLY A 83 36.84 5.84 -48.30
N PHE A 84 37.70 6.88 -48.22
CA PHE A 84 38.08 7.45 -46.94
C PHE A 84 36.90 8.04 -46.15
N PHE A 85 36.04 8.79 -46.85
CA PHE A 85 34.85 9.35 -46.23
C PHE A 85 33.86 8.27 -45.75
N LEU A 86 33.62 7.25 -46.58
CA LEU A 86 32.78 6.11 -46.19
C LEU A 86 33.34 5.33 -44.99
N TYR A 87 34.66 5.12 -44.97
CA TYR A 87 35.32 4.46 -43.85
C TYR A 87 35.14 5.23 -42.53
N PHE A 88 35.36 6.56 -42.53
CA PHE A 88 35.16 7.39 -41.35
C PHE A 88 33.70 7.43 -40.89
N ARG A 89 32.75 7.45 -41.82
CA ARG A 89 31.31 7.40 -41.52
C ARG A 89 30.96 6.07 -40.86
N GLN A 90 31.39 4.97 -41.43
CA GLN A 90 31.16 3.64 -40.89
C GLN A 90 31.77 3.46 -39.50
N GLN A 91 32.97 3.99 -39.28
CA GLN A 91 33.63 3.92 -37.98
C GLN A 91 32.84 4.68 -36.92
N ARG A 92 32.28 5.85 -37.22
CA ARG A 92 31.41 6.60 -36.30
C ARG A 92 30.14 5.83 -35.95
N ASP A 93 29.50 5.22 -36.92
CA ASP A 93 28.27 4.47 -36.72
C ASP A 93 28.53 3.22 -35.85
N ILE A 94 29.65 2.54 -36.00
CA ILE A 94 30.10 1.44 -35.13
C ILE A 94 30.30 1.92 -33.68
N ASP A 95 30.95 3.08 -33.51
CA ASP A 95 31.19 3.62 -32.17
C ASP A 95 29.88 4.09 -31.50
N GLN A 96 28.92 4.64 -32.27
CA GLN A 96 27.60 4.97 -31.79
C GLN A 96 26.83 3.69 -31.38
N LEU A 97 26.90 2.63 -32.19
CA LEU A 97 26.27 1.36 -31.88
C LEU A 97 26.75 0.79 -30.54
N LYS A 98 28.09 0.79 -30.33
CA LYS A 98 28.70 0.35 -29.07
C LYS A 98 28.25 1.17 -27.87
N ARG A 99 28.10 2.50 -28.05
CA ARG A 99 27.57 3.38 -26.99
C ARG A 99 26.12 3.07 -26.66
N CYS A 100 25.27 2.88 -27.69
CA CYS A 100 23.85 2.49 -27.47
C CYS A 100 23.77 1.13 -26.73
N GLU A 101 24.56 0.13 -27.13
CA GLU A 101 24.62 -1.17 -26.44
C GLU A 101 25.09 -1.06 -24.98
N ALA A 102 26.11 -0.26 -24.71
CA ALA A 102 26.62 -0.01 -23.37
C ALA A 102 25.55 0.66 -22.48
N ASN A 103 24.84 1.65 -23.03
CA ASN A 103 23.76 2.34 -22.30
C ASN A 103 22.56 1.43 -22.06
N ILE A 104 22.17 0.59 -23.02
CA ILE A 104 21.12 -0.42 -22.85
C ILE A 104 21.49 -1.39 -21.71
N ASN A 105 22.72 -1.91 -21.72
CA ASN A 105 23.19 -2.82 -20.69
C ASN A 105 23.24 -2.14 -19.31
N GLY A 106 23.69 -0.88 -19.24
CA GLY A 106 23.64 -0.07 -18.02
C GLY A 106 22.21 0.11 -17.50
N ALA A 107 21.26 0.45 -18.37
CA ALA A 107 19.86 0.58 -18.03
C ALA A 107 19.25 -0.75 -17.53
N ILE A 108 19.58 -1.88 -18.13
CA ILE A 108 19.12 -3.21 -17.70
C ILE A 108 19.64 -3.54 -16.30
N ILE A 109 20.94 -3.28 -16.01
CA ILE A 109 21.51 -3.53 -14.69
C ILE A 109 20.83 -2.68 -13.63
N LEU A 110 20.59 -1.39 -13.91
CA LEU A 110 19.88 -0.48 -13.02
C LEU A 110 18.42 -0.93 -12.80
N LEU A 111 17.72 -1.29 -13.86
CA LEU A 111 16.35 -1.81 -13.80
C LEU A 111 16.25 -3.06 -12.91
N ASN A 112 17.18 -4.01 -13.07
CA ASN A 112 17.20 -5.22 -12.24
C ASN A 112 17.42 -4.87 -10.75
N LYS A 113 18.33 -3.94 -10.46
CA LYS A 113 18.57 -3.46 -9.09
C LYS A 113 17.33 -2.77 -8.49
N ILE A 114 16.63 -1.96 -9.28
CA ILE A 114 15.42 -1.26 -8.85
C ILE A 114 14.25 -2.24 -8.72
N LYS A 115 14.09 -3.19 -9.62
CA LYS A 115 13.08 -4.26 -9.52
C LYS A 115 13.22 -5.06 -8.23
N PHE A 116 14.44 -5.38 -7.84
CA PHE A 116 14.70 -6.06 -6.57
C PHE A 116 14.27 -5.20 -5.37
N LYS A 117 14.60 -3.90 -5.37
CA LYS A 117 14.14 -2.97 -4.33
C LYS A 117 12.62 -2.86 -4.31
N TYR A 118 11.98 -2.78 -5.47
CA TYR A 118 10.53 -2.74 -5.61
C TYR A 118 9.86 -3.94 -4.95
N VAL A 119 10.31 -5.15 -5.29
CA VAL A 119 9.75 -6.39 -4.71
C VAL A 119 9.90 -6.41 -3.20
N ASN A 120 11.06 -6.03 -2.66
CA ASN A 120 11.28 -5.99 -1.22
C ASN A 120 10.37 -4.97 -0.53
N THR A 121 10.24 -3.77 -1.09
CA THR A 121 9.39 -2.71 -0.52
C THR A 121 7.91 -3.11 -0.61
N LYS A 122 7.47 -3.65 -1.75
CA LYS A 122 6.11 -4.14 -1.93
C LYS A 122 5.77 -5.25 -0.95
N ASN A 123 6.64 -6.24 -0.79
CA ASN A 123 6.43 -7.30 0.19
C ASN A 123 6.32 -6.76 1.63
N ALA A 124 7.09 -5.71 1.96
CA ALA A 124 7.00 -5.07 3.28
C ALA A 124 5.67 -4.31 3.47
N VAL A 125 5.15 -3.66 2.41
CA VAL A 125 3.83 -3.00 2.41
C VAL A 125 2.72 -4.05 2.53
N ASP A 126 2.75 -5.06 1.67
CA ASP A 126 1.75 -6.15 1.64
C ASP A 126 1.70 -6.88 3.00
N TYR A 127 2.86 -7.21 3.58
CA TYR A 127 2.94 -7.80 4.92
C TYR A 127 2.33 -6.91 6.00
N ALA A 128 2.61 -5.60 5.95
CA ALA A 128 2.05 -4.67 6.94
C ALA A 128 0.52 -4.53 6.78
N CYS A 129 0.03 -4.47 5.53
CA CYS A 129 -1.40 -4.43 5.23
C CYS A 129 -2.12 -5.70 5.72
N GLU A 130 -1.54 -6.86 5.48
CA GLU A 130 -2.06 -8.15 5.95
C GLU A 130 -2.04 -8.25 7.48
N LYS A 131 -0.94 -7.86 8.11
CA LYS A 131 -0.78 -7.89 9.56
C LYS A 131 -1.79 -7.03 10.30
N TYR A 132 -2.10 -5.84 9.76
CA TYR A 132 -3.03 -4.90 10.39
C TYR A 132 -4.43 -4.97 9.81
N HIS A 133 -4.68 -5.85 8.83
CA HIS A 133 -5.97 -5.99 8.12
C HIS A 133 -6.47 -4.67 7.52
N VAL A 134 -5.56 -3.92 6.89
CA VAL A 134 -5.82 -2.63 6.25
C VAL A 134 -5.38 -2.63 4.79
N HIS A 135 -5.96 -1.77 3.96
CA HIS A 135 -5.64 -1.69 2.54
C HIS A 135 -4.58 -0.61 2.24
N ASN A 136 -4.42 0.36 3.13
CA ASN A 136 -3.47 1.46 2.95
C ASN A 136 -3.15 2.15 4.29
N SER A 137 -2.16 3.04 4.27
CA SER A 137 -1.73 3.81 5.45
C SER A 137 -2.81 4.73 6.00
N LYS A 138 -3.66 5.30 5.15
CA LYS A 138 -4.74 6.21 5.58
C LYS A 138 -5.79 5.47 6.41
N GLU A 139 -6.15 4.26 5.99
CA GLU A 139 -7.07 3.40 6.74
C GLU A 139 -6.48 3.03 8.11
N LEU A 140 -5.20 2.69 8.14
CA LEU A 140 -4.50 2.41 9.41
C LEU A 140 -4.52 3.61 10.35
N THR A 141 -4.26 4.82 9.83
CA THR A 141 -4.31 6.06 10.62
C THR A 141 -5.71 6.31 11.16
N TYR A 142 -6.73 6.12 10.35
CA TYR A 142 -8.13 6.27 10.77
C TYR A 142 -8.52 5.29 11.89
N ILE A 143 -8.17 4.01 11.74
CA ILE A 143 -8.42 3.00 12.78
C ILE A 143 -7.65 3.33 14.06
N TRP A 144 -6.42 3.82 13.92
CA TRP A 144 -5.61 4.24 15.07
C TRP A 144 -6.23 5.42 15.84
N GLU A 145 -6.74 6.42 15.13
CA GLU A 145 -7.46 7.56 15.73
C GLU A 145 -8.71 7.09 16.46
N GLN A 146 -9.52 6.24 15.86
CA GLN A 146 -10.70 5.65 16.52
C GLN A 146 -10.33 4.85 17.78
N TYR A 147 -9.25 4.07 17.71
CA TYR A 147 -8.77 3.35 18.88
C TYR A 147 -8.36 4.30 20.01
N GLN A 148 -7.63 5.37 19.70
CA GLN A 148 -7.25 6.37 20.69
C GLN A 148 -8.47 7.07 21.32
N ASP A 149 -9.49 7.37 20.51
CA ASP A 149 -10.73 7.96 21.01
C ASP A 149 -11.47 7.00 21.94
N ALA A 150 -11.60 5.74 21.57
CA ALA A 150 -12.20 4.72 22.41
C ALA A 150 -11.44 4.50 23.73
N VAL A 151 -10.12 4.55 23.71
CA VAL A 151 -9.30 4.49 24.94
C VAL A 151 -9.56 5.70 25.84
N ARG A 152 -9.60 6.91 25.27
CA ARG A 152 -9.91 8.15 26.01
C ARG A 152 -11.31 8.13 26.61
N GLU A 153 -12.31 7.63 25.87
CA GLU A 153 -13.66 7.47 26.39
C GLU A 153 -13.72 6.46 27.55
N LYS A 154 -13.01 5.35 27.41
CA LYS A 154 -12.91 4.34 28.46
C LYS A 154 -12.28 4.92 29.73
N GLU A 155 -11.20 5.67 29.60
CA GLU A 155 -10.56 6.34 30.74
C GLU A 155 -11.48 7.33 31.43
N LYS A 156 -12.19 8.17 30.66
CA LYS A 156 -13.22 9.09 31.19
C LYS A 156 -14.33 8.34 31.89
N TYR A 157 -14.80 7.23 31.30
CA TYR A 157 -15.85 6.41 31.92
C TYR A 157 -15.38 5.84 33.26
N LEU A 158 -14.18 5.31 33.33
CA LEU A 158 -13.62 4.77 34.59
C LEU A 158 -13.49 5.87 35.65
N GLN A 159 -12.95 7.02 35.29
CA GLN A 159 -12.80 8.15 36.21
C GLN A 159 -14.17 8.65 36.71
N THR A 160 -15.13 8.81 35.80
CA THR A 160 -16.50 9.24 36.15
C THR A 160 -17.17 8.21 37.07
N ASN A 161 -16.94 6.93 36.85
CA ASN A 161 -17.50 5.87 37.69
C ASN A 161 -16.87 5.86 39.11
N GLU A 162 -15.56 6.07 39.23
CA GLU A 162 -14.88 6.24 40.49
C GLU A 162 -15.38 7.48 41.27
N GLU A 163 -15.56 8.60 40.58
CA GLU A 163 -16.13 9.80 41.16
C GLU A 163 -17.57 9.57 41.63
N LEU A 164 -18.39 8.89 40.81
CA LEU A 164 -19.76 8.52 41.17
C LEU A 164 -19.80 7.65 42.45
N ASP A 165 -18.95 6.64 42.53
CA ASP A 165 -18.86 5.79 43.68
C ASP A 165 -18.40 6.53 44.95
N TYR A 166 -17.46 7.47 44.77
CA TYR A 166 -17.03 8.36 45.85
C TYR A 166 -18.19 9.24 46.37
N TYR A 167 -18.92 9.91 45.44
CA TYR A 167 -20.02 10.79 45.85
C TYR A 167 -21.21 9.98 46.37
N ASN A 168 -21.54 8.82 45.84
CA ASN A 168 -22.53 7.92 46.38
C ASN A 168 -22.19 7.45 47.80
N SER A 169 -20.98 7.06 48.04
CA SER A 169 -20.51 6.68 49.38
C SER A 169 -20.58 7.82 50.39
N ARG A 170 -20.25 9.03 49.94
CA ARG A 170 -20.37 10.25 50.74
C ARG A 170 -21.80 10.60 51.04
N LEU A 171 -22.72 10.49 50.04
CA LEU A 171 -24.16 10.70 50.20
C LEU A 171 -24.75 9.71 51.16
N VAL A 172 -24.47 8.42 51.00
CA VAL A 172 -24.92 7.36 51.93
C VAL A 172 -24.48 7.65 53.37
N ARG A 173 -23.27 8.10 53.59
CA ARG A 173 -22.76 8.47 54.92
C ARG A 173 -23.56 9.63 55.51
N ARG A 174 -23.80 10.67 54.74
CA ARG A 174 -24.61 11.84 55.20
C ARG A 174 -26.07 11.47 55.46
N LEU A 175 -26.70 10.62 54.64
CA LEU A 175 -28.08 10.17 54.86
C LEU A 175 -28.22 9.32 56.12
N LYS A 176 -27.19 8.55 56.52
CA LYS A 176 -27.18 7.81 57.80
C LYS A 176 -27.21 8.74 59.01
N ASP A 177 -26.57 9.90 58.93
CA ASP A 177 -26.57 10.89 60.03
C ASP A 177 -27.98 11.44 60.26
N TYR A 178 -28.88 11.41 59.26
CA TYR A 178 -30.27 11.78 59.37
C TYR A 178 -31.23 10.60 59.68
N GLN A 179 -30.66 9.44 60.09
CA GLN A 179 -31.45 8.22 60.46
C GLN A 179 -32.30 7.64 59.31
N LEU A 180 -31.96 7.94 58.03
CA LEU A 180 -32.63 7.35 56.88
C LEU A 180 -32.12 5.91 56.67
N TYR A 181 -33.03 4.96 56.90
CA TYR A 181 -32.80 3.55 56.66
C TYR A 181 -32.81 3.26 55.14
N ASP A 182 -32.01 2.30 54.71
CA ASP A 182 -31.85 1.89 53.31
C ASP A 182 -31.38 3.02 52.36
N ALA A 183 -30.24 3.63 52.71
CA ALA A 183 -29.62 4.72 51.98
C ALA A 183 -29.41 4.44 50.46
N LYS A 184 -29.36 3.13 50.07
CA LYS A 184 -29.20 2.74 48.65
C LYS A 184 -30.41 3.11 47.78
N VAL A 185 -31.62 3.17 48.33
CA VAL A 185 -32.83 3.60 47.61
C VAL A 185 -32.69 5.07 47.22
N TRP A 186 -32.10 5.87 48.08
CA TRP A 186 -31.94 7.32 47.85
C TRP A 186 -30.81 7.66 46.93
N THR A 187 -29.76 6.85 46.85
CA THR A 187 -28.67 7.04 45.86
C THR A 187 -29.12 6.79 44.42
N GLY A 188 -30.13 5.91 44.22
CA GLY A 188 -30.74 5.66 42.92
C GLY A 188 -31.76 6.73 42.49
N ASN A 189 -32.32 7.48 43.44
CA ASN A 189 -33.35 8.49 43.20
C ASN A 189 -33.07 9.76 44.01
N PRO A 190 -31.99 10.48 43.74
CA PRO A 190 -31.61 11.64 44.53
C PRO A 190 -32.62 12.81 44.42
N GLU A 191 -33.35 12.90 43.32
CA GLU A 191 -34.38 13.92 43.09
C GLU A 191 -35.59 13.78 44.04
N ALA A 192 -35.89 12.55 44.45
CA ALA A 192 -37.00 12.29 45.40
C ALA A 192 -36.76 12.93 46.78
N ILE A 193 -35.53 13.30 47.14
CA ILE A 193 -35.22 13.93 48.43
C ILE A 193 -35.73 15.38 48.49
N TYR A 194 -35.83 16.06 47.37
CA TYR A 194 -36.24 17.48 47.32
C TYR A 194 -37.48 17.74 46.46
N ASN A 195 -37.95 16.72 45.71
CA ASN A 195 -39.14 16.81 44.84
C ASN A 195 -40.26 15.89 45.35
N ASP A 196 -41.36 16.47 45.88
CA ASP A 196 -42.48 15.73 46.43
C ASP A 196 -43.16 14.80 45.43
N LYS A 197 -43.16 15.12 44.14
CA LYS A 197 -43.76 14.28 43.11
C LYS A 197 -42.94 12.99 42.90
N GLU A 198 -41.65 13.14 42.79
CA GLU A 198 -40.71 12.00 42.71
C GLU A 198 -40.71 11.15 43.98
N MET A 199 -40.90 11.77 45.13
CA MET A 199 -41.05 11.07 46.40
C MET A 199 -42.26 10.14 46.38
N VAL A 200 -43.41 10.61 45.85
CA VAL A 200 -44.63 9.80 45.74
C VAL A 200 -44.42 8.60 44.81
N GLU A 201 -43.69 8.79 43.72
CA GLU A 201 -43.39 7.70 42.79
C GLU A 201 -42.47 6.65 43.43
N VAL A 202 -41.43 7.07 44.13
CA VAL A 202 -40.55 6.18 44.89
C VAL A 202 -41.35 5.41 45.96
N GLN A 203 -42.26 6.06 46.67
CA GLN A 203 -43.13 5.40 47.65
C GLN A 203 -43.99 4.32 47.00
N HIS A 204 -44.66 4.59 45.86
CA HIS A 204 -45.43 3.62 45.12
C HIS A 204 -44.57 2.41 44.70
N ASN A 205 -43.41 2.65 44.17
CA ASN A 205 -42.49 1.61 43.74
C ASN A 205 -41.99 0.73 44.93
N LEU A 206 -41.76 1.33 46.08
CA LEU A 206 -41.37 0.59 47.29
C LEU A 206 -42.55 -0.26 47.83
N ILE A 207 -43.78 0.26 47.79
CA ILE A 207 -44.98 -0.49 48.19
C ILE A 207 -45.20 -1.70 47.27
N ALA A 208 -45.12 -1.50 45.94
CA ALA A 208 -45.24 -2.58 44.97
C ALA A 208 -44.15 -3.65 45.15
N ARG A 209 -42.93 -3.25 45.39
CA ARG A 209 -41.80 -4.16 45.66
C ARG A 209 -42.00 -4.94 46.95
N ARG A 210 -42.49 -4.29 48.00
CA ARG A 210 -42.83 -4.93 49.29
C ARG A 210 -43.89 -5.99 49.09
N GLN A 211 -44.94 -5.69 48.30
CA GLN A 211 -46.02 -6.63 48.04
C GLN A 211 -45.52 -7.85 47.27
N LYS A 212 -44.76 -7.66 46.25
CA LYS A 212 -44.13 -8.74 45.46
C LYS A 212 -43.22 -9.62 46.31
N LEU A 213 -42.47 -9.03 47.20
CA LEU A 213 -41.61 -9.78 48.13
C LEU A 213 -42.41 -10.60 49.15
N ARG A 214 -43.58 -10.07 49.65
CA ARG A 214 -44.51 -10.81 50.51
C ARG A 214 -45.09 -12.02 49.80
N GLU A 215 -45.60 -11.86 48.59
CA GLU A 215 -46.12 -12.95 47.77
C GLU A 215 -45.06 -14.05 47.54
N ARG A 216 -43.83 -13.63 47.29
CA ARG A 216 -42.70 -14.57 47.10
C ARG A 216 -42.32 -15.32 48.40
N ILE A 217 -42.39 -14.66 49.54
CA ILE A 217 -42.18 -15.29 50.85
C ILE A 217 -43.28 -16.30 51.12
N GLU A 218 -44.56 -15.93 50.92
CA GLU A 218 -45.68 -16.81 51.11
C GLU A 218 -45.63 -18.04 50.22
N TYR A 219 -45.31 -17.85 48.91
CA TYR A 219 -45.11 -18.95 47.99
C TYR A 219 -43.99 -19.90 48.44
N ASN A 220 -42.85 -19.34 48.77
CA ASN A 220 -41.70 -20.15 49.23
C ASN A 220 -42.03 -20.90 50.54
N THR A 221 -42.75 -20.26 51.47
CA THR A 221 -43.18 -20.88 52.73
C THR A 221 -44.12 -22.06 52.46
N LYS A 222 -45.09 -21.89 51.55
CA LYS A 222 -46.01 -22.96 51.18
C LYS A 222 -45.28 -24.14 50.50
N ASN A 223 -44.31 -23.85 49.65
CA ASN A 223 -43.48 -24.88 49.01
C ASN A 223 -42.64 -25.65 50.06
N ILE A 224 -42.02 -24.95 51.01
CA ILE A 224 -41.28 -25.59 52.08
C ILE A 224 -42.17 -26.52 52.92
N LEU A 225 -43.41 -26.09 53.24
CA LEU A 225 -44.35 -26.92 53.95
C LEU A 225 -44.75 -28.17 53.18
N ASN A 226 -45.01 -28.03 51.90
CA ASN A 226 -45.34 -29.16 51.01
C ASN A 226 -44.18 -30.16 50.92
N MET A 227 -42.94 -29.67 50.66
CA MET A 227 -41.75 -30.51 50.61
C MET A 227 -41.50 -31.23 51.92
N ARG A 228 -41.75 -30.58 53.08
CA ARG A 228 -41.60 -31.24 54.37
C ARG A 228 -42.59 -32.40 54.49
N LYS A 229 -43.87 -32.23 54.11
CA LYS A 229 -44.88 -33.30 54.09
C LYS A 229 -44.46 -34.47 53.21
N GLU A 230 -43.99 -34.20 52.01
CA GLU A 230 -43.48 -35.22 51.07
C GLU A 230 -42.29 -36.01 51.68
N VAL A 231 -41.37 -35.31 52.30
CA VAL A 231 -40.22 -35.97 53.00
C VAL A 231 -40.69 -36.85 54.16
N GLU A 232 -41.69 -36.38 54.96
CA GLU A 232 -42.26 -37.14 56.04
C GLU A 232 -43.03 -38.39 55.56
N GLU A 233 -43.76 -38.28 54.47
CA GLU A 233 -44.43 -39.41 53.78
C GLU A 233 -43.44 -40.44 53.26
N ILE A 234 -42.36 -40.00 52.60
CA ILE A 234 -41.32 -40.89 52.14
C ILE A 234 -40.62 -41.61 53.31
N ALA A 235 -40.32 -40.87 54.38
CA ALA A 235 -39.69 -41.45 55.57
C ALA A 235 -40.61 -42.45 56.30
N ALA A 236 -41.94 -42.24 56.28
CA ALA A 236 -42.91 -43.16 56.81
C ALA A 236 -43.08 -44.44 55.95
N SER A 237 -42.93 -44.32 54.64
CA SER A 237 -43.04 -45.44 53.66
C SER A 237 -41.81 -46.37 53.68
N GLN A 238 -40.67 -45.93 54.22
CA GLN A 238 -39.44 -46.72 54.31
C GLN A 238 -39.27 -47.43 55.68
N LYS A 239 -40.19 -47.28 56.57
CA LYS A 239 -40.28 -48.08 57.80
C LYS A 239 -41.30 -49.25 57.62
#